data_48d71a43aca7b324ac209e063174afee
#
_entry.id   48d71a43aca7b324ac209e063174afee
#
_cell.length_a   1.000
_cell.length_b   1.000
_cell.length_c   1.000
_cell.angle_alpha   90.00
_cell.angle_beta   90.00
_cell.angle_gamma   90.00
#
_symmetry.space_group_name_H-M   'P 1'
#
loop_
_entity.id
_entity.type
_entity.pdbx_description
1 polymer ?
#
loop_
_entity_poly.entity_id
_entity_poly.type
_entity_poly.pdbx_seq_one_letter_code
_entity_poly.pdbx_strand_id
1 'polypeptide(L)'
;MTVTRLEIGHNLGLDRAIPVGAAVLTARLTGASVRFSIASHILQPSDAADNLVLWLDQHLTSPDATICGYRLTEAAGLLSRLPGADWSPALRALSGCGVQPILDLTGRSHDGPLTFGQACGLSRILYAPADPDERFAAWCRSDTDRIDHHAQVDVIAAFRLVLRRVAALDPMERKISAAMSAHFTTWLCASPNAAARAHVIDLGTAAS
;
A
#
# COMPACT_ATOMS: atom_id res chain seq x y z
N MET A 1 0.15 4.18 0.30
CA MET A 1 0.68 3.29 -0.76
C MET A 1 1.23 1.99 -0.17
N THR A 2 1.37 0.96 -0.98
CA THR A 2 2.07 -0.29 -0.67
C THR A 2 3.04 -0.63 -1.80
N VAL A 3 4.10 -1.36 -1.49
CA VAL A 3 5.07 -1.89 -2.47
C VAL A 3 5.00 -3.41 -2.47
N THR A 4 4.86 -3.98 -3.64
CA THR A 4 4.87 -5.44 -3.86
C THR A 4 6.28 -5.89 -4.14
N ARG A 5 6.73 -6.91 -3.41
CA ARG A 5 8.07 -7.48 -3.55
C ARG A 5 8.02 -8.98 -3.79
N LEU A 6 9.00 -9.48 -4.50
CA LEU A 6 9.33 -10.90 -4.55
C LEU A 6 10.43 -11.17 -3.51
N GLU A 7 10.25 -12.20 -2.73
CA GLU A 7 11.28 -12.72 -1.82
C GLU A 7 11.97 -13.88 -2.53
N ILE A 8 13.24 -13.68 -2.88
CA ILE A 8 14.00 -14.64 -3.69
C ILE A 8 15.06 -15.29 -2.81
N GLY A 9 15.13 -16.62 -2.90
CA GLY A 9 16.19 -17.39 -2.28
C GLY A 9 16.04 -17.61 -0.78
N HIS A 10 14.86 -17.36 -0.19
CA HIS A 10 14.63 -17.64 1.23
C HIS A 10 14.86 -19.13 1.56
N ASN A 11 14.56 -20.05 0.64
CA ASN A 11 14.88 -21.48 0.75
C ASN A 11 16.39 -21.77 0.68
N LEU A 12 17.21 -20.80 0.26
CA LEU A 12 18.67 -20.89 0.19
C LEU A 12 19.34 -20.06 1.31
N GLY A 13 18.56 -19.53 2.26
CA GLY A 13 19.06 -18.62 3.29
C GLY A 13 19.47 -17.24 2.76
N LEU A 14 19.03 -16.88 1.55
CA LEU A 14 19.28 -15.57 0.94
C LEU A 14 18.06 -14.68 1.16
N ASP A 15 18.19 -13.71 2.03
CA ASP A 15 17.14 -12.70 2.26
C ASP A 15 17.27 -11.59 1.20
N ARG A 16 16.78 -11.85 0.00
CA ARG A 16 16.74 -10.89 -1.10
C ARG A 16 15.31 -10.59 -1.49
N ALA A 17 14.94 -9.32 -1.36
CA ALA A 17 13.67 -8.81 -1.84
C ALA A 17 13.89 -7.93 -3.08
N ILE A 18 13.07 -8.13 -4.11
CA ILE A 18 13.06 -7.35 -5.35
C ILE A 18 11.69 -6.68 -5.47
N PRO A 19 11.62 -5.33 -5.61
CA PRO A 19 10.35 -4.67 -5.86
C PRO A 19 9.88 -4.94 -7.29
N VAL A 20 8.67 -5.43 -7.43
CA VAL A 20 8.07 -5.75 -8.73
C VAL A 20 6.77 -5.01 -8.98
N GLY A 21 6.31 -4.22 -8.03
CA GLY A 21 5.10 -3.46 -8.22
C GLY A 21 4.78 -2.54 -7.05
N ALA A 22 3.78 -1.70 -7.25
CA ALA A 22 3.23 -0.85 -6.22
C ALA A 22 1.74 -0.60 -6.45
N ALA A 23 1.02 -0.26 -5.38
CA ALA A 23 -0.34 0.23 -5.44
C ALA A 23 -0.48 1.53 -4.64
N VAL A 24 -1.26 2.46 -5.18
CA VAL A 24 -1.56 3.75 -4.57
C VAL A 24 -3.08 3.90 -4.49
N LEU A 25 -3.57 4.16 -3.28
CA LEU A 25 -4.94 4.60 -3.05
C LEU A 25 -4.89 6.10 -2.79
N THR A 26 -5.57 6.86 -3.62
CA THR A 26 -5.67 8.31 -3.49
C THR A 26 -7.02 8.67 -2.89
N ALA A 27 -7.00 9.49 -1.84
CA ALA A 27 -8.19 10.13 -1.27
C ALA A 27 -8.07 11.64 -1.51
N ARG A 28 -8.99 12.22 -2.26
CA ARG A 28 -8.98 13.65 -2.59
C ARG A 28 -10.28 14.31 -2.13
N LEU A 29 -10.14 15.35 -1.31
CA LEU A 29 -11.27 16.18 -0.92
C LEU A 29 -11.71 17.05 -2.11
N THR A 30 -12.99 17.00 -2.43
CA THR A 30 -13.60 17.78 -3.52
C THR A 30 -14.89 18.40 -2.99
N GLY A 31 -14.83 19.67 -2.57
CA GLY A 31 -15.93 20.30 -1.84
C GLY A 31 -16.20 19.57 -0.53
N ALA A 32 -17.46 19.12 -0.32
CA ALA A 32 -17.87 18.37 0.86
C ALA A 32 -17.77 16.85 0.71
N SER A 33 -17.23 16.34 -0.39
CA SER A 33 -17.09 14.90 -0.66
C SER A 33 -15.65 14.49 -0.81
N VAL A 34 -15.38 13.18 -0.58
CA VAL A 34 -14.08 12.58 -0.79
C VAL A 34 -14.16 11.63 -1.98
N ARG A 35 -13.29 11.84 -2.95
CA ARG A 35 -13.12 10.91 -4.07
C ARG A 35 -11.96 9.97 -3.78
N PHE A 36 -12.20 8.68 -4.02
CA PHE A 36 -11.18 7.65 -3.90
C PHE A 36 -10.89 7.05 -5.26
N SER A 37 -9.62 6.74 -5.50
CA SER A 37 -9.18 5.97 -6.66
C SER A 37 -8.04 5.05 -6.27
N ILE A 38 -7.96 3.89 -6.92
CA ILE A 38 -6.84 2.96 -6.82
C ILE A 38 -6.14 2.92 -8.16
N ALA A 39 -4.83 3.01 -8.13
CA ALA A 39 -3.95 2.70 -9.23
C ALA A 39 -2.91 1.69 -8.75
N SER A 40 -2.55 0.75 -9.60
CA SER A 40 -1.51 -0.24 -9.34
C SER A 40 -0.70 -0.51 -10.59
N HIS A 41 0.54 -0.92 -10.41
CA HIS A 41 1.43 -1.30 -11.49
C HIS A 41 2.30 -2.46 -11.04
N ILE A 42 2.25 -3.56 -11.79
CA ILE A 42 3.06 -4.75 -11.57
C ILE A 42 3.93 -4.95 -12.81
N LEU A 43 5.24 -4.98 -12.62
CA LEU A 43 6.19 -5.27 -13.67
C LEU A 43 6.01 -6.70 -14.17
N GLN A 44 5.96 -6.87 -15.48
CA GLN A 44 6.15 -8.19 -16.12
C GLN A 44 7.62 -8.60 -16.03
N PRO A 45 7.95 -9.90 -16.14
CA PRO A 45 9.34 -10.35 -16.16
C PRO A 45 10.20 -9.73 -17.29
N SER A 46 9.56 -9.29 -18.36
CA SER A 46 10.20 -8.64 -19.52
C SER A 46 10.30 -7.12 -19.41
N ASP A 47 9.64 -6.51 -18.42
CA ASP A 47 9.62 -5.06 -18.29
C ASP A 47 10.95 -4.51 -17.78
N ALA A 48 11.28 -3.30 -18.20
CA ALA A 48 12.37 -2.55 -17.63
C ALA A 48 12.02 -2.13 -16.19
N ALA A 49 12.95 -2.32 -15.26
CA ALA A 49 12.69 -2.10 -13.85
C ALA A 49 12.44 -0.62 -13.48
N ASP A 50 12.94 0.32 -14.29
CA ASP A 50 12.70 1.77 -14.17
C ASP A 50 11.23 2.17 -14.48
N ASN A 51 10.47 1.32 -15.17
CA ASN A 51 9.04 1.56 -15.40
C ASN A 51 8.27 1.71 -14.09
N LEU A 52 8.64 1.00 -13.04
CA LEU A 52 8.03 1.14 -11.73
C LEU A 52 8.35 2.50 -11.09
N VAL A 53 9.57 2.98 -11.27
CA VAL A 53 10.01 4.30 -10.77
C VAL A 53 9.24 5.41 -11.49
N LEU A 54 9.17 5.35 -12.83
CA LEU A 54 8.42 6.31 -13.65
C LEU A 54 6.93 6.32 -13.28
N TRP A 55 6.35 5.14 -13.03
CA TRP A 55 4.96 5.05 -12.59
C TRP A 55 4.74 5.70 -11.22
N LEU A 56 5.65 5.49 -10.27
CA LEU A 56 5.60 6.14 -8.95
C LEU A 56 5.70 7.66 -9.07
N ASP A 57 6.56 8.17 -9.94
CA ASP A 57 6.69 9.61 -10.19
C ASP A 57 5.39 10.24 -10.69
N GLN A 58 4.61 9.51 -11.49
CA GLN A 58 3.30 9.98 -11.95
C GLN A 58 2.24 10.04 -10.84
N HIS A 59 2.38 9.20 -9.79
CA HIS A 59 1.33 9.02 -8.78
C HIS A 59 1.64 9.67 -7.43
N LEU A 60 2.91 9.95 -7.10
CA LEU A 60 3.33 10.42 -5.78
C LEU A 60 3.89 11.85 -5.76
N THR A 61 3.81 12.59 -6.85
CA THR A 61 4.44 13.93 -6.96
C THR A 61 3.51 15.10 -6.67
N SER A 62 2.26 14.85 -6.25
CA SER A 62 1.35 15.95 -5.87
C SER A 62 1.89 16.66 -4.62
N PRO A 63 2.24 17.97 -4.69
CA PRO A 63 2.89 18.69 -3.58
C PRO A 63 1.99 18.82 -2.35
N ASP A 64 0.68 18.85 -2.53
CA ASP A 64 -0.30 19.03 -1.45
C ASP A 64 -0.75 17.70 -0.83
N ALA A 65 -0.18 16.58 -1.25
CA ALA A 65 -0.57 15.27 -0.76
C ALA A 65 0.31 14.81 0.41
N THR A 66 -0.30 14.18 1.42
CA THR A 66 0.43 13.40 2.42
C THR A 66 0.59 11.97 1.93
N ILE A 67 1.83 11.48 1.88
CA ILE A 67 2.11 10.09 1.51
C ILE A 67 2.01 9.22 2.77
N CYS A 68 1.07 8.28 2.75
CA CYS A 68 0.86 7.36 3.86
C CYS A 68 1.14 5.93 3.42
N GLY A 69 1.73 5.14 4.30
CA GLY A 69 1.91 3.70 4.06
C GLY A 69 2.49 2.98 5.27
N TYR A 70 2.68 1.69 5.12
CA TYR A 70 3.25 0.84 6.14
C TYR A 70 4.72 0.56 5.83
N ARG A 71 5.63 0.89 6.78
CA ARG A 71 7.09 0.73 6.62
C ARG A 71 7.62 1.43 5.36
N LEU A 72 7.21 2.67 5.15
CA LEU A 72 7.60 3.45 3.95
C LEU A 72 9.11 3.62 3.82
N THR A 73 9.82 3.77 4.92
CA THR A 73 11.29 3.84 4.92
C THR A 73 11.93 2.57 4.35
N GLU A 74 11.40 1.39 4.69
CA GLU A 74 11.87 0.12 4.12
C GLU A 74 11.51 0.02 2.64
N ALA A 75 10.29 0.41 2.28
CA ALA A 75 9.85 0.45 0.89
C ALA A 75 10.73 1.39 0.03
N ALA A 76 11.05 2.59 0.55
CA ALA A 76 11.96 3.52 -0.11
C ALA A 76 13.36 2.93 -0.31
N GLY A 77 13.91 2.27 0.72
CA GLY A 77 15.20 1.58 0.62
C GLY A 77 15.21 0.41 -0.36
N LEU A 78 14.08 -0.27 -0.54
CA LEU A 78 13.94 -1.32 -1.54
C LEU A 78 13.87 -0.73 -2.96
N LEU A 79 13.06 0.31 -3.15
CA LEU A 79 12.88 0.98 -4.44
C LEU A 79 14.13 1.74 -4.90
N SER A 80 14.95 2.25 -3.96
CA SER A 80 16.20 2.96 -4.29
C SER A 80 17.25 2.09 -4.99
N ARG A 81 17.04 0.76 -5.01
CA ARG A 81 17.91 -0.17 -5.75
C ARG A 81 17.54 -0.28 -7.23
N LEU A 82 16.42 0.29 -7.66
CA LEU A 82 16.00 0.27 -9.05
C LEU A 82 16.77 1.28 -9.90
N PRO A 83 16.99 0.99 -11.19
CA PRO A 83 17.53 1.96 -12.14
C PRO A 83 16.68 3.25 -12.15
N GLY A 84 17.33 4.40 -12.26
CA GLY A 84 16.63 5.70 -12.30
C GLY A 84 16.17 6.24 -10.93
N ALA A 85 16.32 5.47 -9.86
CA ALA A 85 15.89 5.83 -8.51
C ALA A 85 16.47 7.16 -8.01
N ASP A 86 17.74 7.44 -8.29
CA ASP A 86 18.46 8.63 -7.83
C ASP A 86 17.82 9.94 -8.33
N TRP A 87 17.14 9.90 -9.45
CA TRP A 87 16.51 11.06 -10.08
C TRP A 87 15.01 11.15 -9.83
N SER A 88 14.42 10.17 -9.15
CA SER A 88 12.99 10.09 -8.93
C SER A 88 12.51 11.08 -7.86
N PRO A 89 11.61 12.02 -8.20
CA PRO A 89 10.98 12.88 -7.20
C PRO A 89 10.09 12.10 -6.23
N ALA A 90 9.45 11.00 -6.66
CA ALA A 90 8.67 10.14 -5.77
C ALA A 90 9.54 9.47 -4.72
N LEU A 91 10.70 8.94 -5.09
CA LEU A 91 11.60 8.29 -4.14
C LEU A 91 12.26 9.30 -3.19
N ARG A 92 12.55 10.51 -3.66
CA ARG A 92 12.97 11.60 -2.78
C ARG A 92 11.89 11.94 -1.75
N ALA A 93 10.62 11.98 -2.18
CA ALA A 93 9.51 12.19 -1.26
C ALA A 93 9.43 11.05 -0.24
N LEU A 94 9.45 9.78 -0.67
CA LEU A 94 9.40 8.60 0.20
C LEU A 94 10.57 8.52 1.19
N SER A 95 11.72 9.07 0.83
CA SER A 95 12.89 9.16 1.72
C SER A 95 12.83 10.35 2.69
N GLY A 96 11.75 11.11 2.70
CA GLY A 96 11.61 12.31 3.54
C GLY A 96 12.40 13.53 3.06
N CYS A 97 12.95 13.47 1.84
CA CYS A 97 13.69 14.57 1.20
C CYS A 97 12.81 15.38 0.22
N GLY A 98 11.53 15.05 0.12
CA GLY A 98 10.53 15.77 -0.67
C GLY A 98 9.82 16.86 0.15
N VAL A 99 8.89 17.56 -0.52
CA VAL A 99 8.04 18.58 0.13
C VAL A 99 6.77 17.98 0.76
N GLN A 100 6.42 16.74 0.38
CA GLN A 100 5.23 16.07 0.86
C GLN A 100 5.44 15.57 2.30
N PRO A 101 4.46 15.77 3.20
CA PRO A 101 4.46 15.10 4.48
C PRO A 101 4.38 13.58 4.32
N ILE A 102 5.08 12.85 5.18
CA ILE A 102 5.06 11.39 5.22
C ILE A 102 4.46 10.92 6.53
N LEU A 103 3.53 9.98 6.44
CA LEU A 103 3.01 9.22 7.55
C LEU A 103 3.39 7.74 7.39
N ASP A 104 4.48 7.34 8.05
CA ASP A 104 4.92 5.94 8.10
C ASP A 104 4.24 5.24 9.27
N LEU A 105 3.46 4.19 8.93
CA LEU A 105 2.71 3.40 9.89
C LEU A 105 3.51 2.16 10.32
N THR A 106 4.55 2.36 11.07
CA THR A 106 5.26 1.22 11.67
C THR A 106 4.68 0.90 13.04
N GLY A 107 3.95 -0.19 13.13
CA GLY A 107 3.50 -0.74 14.42
C GLY A 107 4.67 -1.41 15.16
N ARG A 108 4.63 -1.38 16.49
CA ARG A 108 5.58 -2.08 17.35
C ARG A 108 4.85 -3.01 18.32
N SER A 109 5.40 -4.21 18.51
CA SER A 109 5.07 -5.14 19.60
C SER A 109 6.21 -5.19 20.60
N HIS A 110 6.06 -5.98 21.65
CA HIS A 110 7.14 -6.26 22.60
C HIS A 110 8.37 -6.87 21.91
N ASP A 111 8.15 -7.68 20.87
CA ASP A 111 9.19 -8.45 20.16
C ASP A 111 9.78 -7.68 18.96
N GLY A 112 9.40 -6.42 18.75
CA GLY A 112 9.92 -5.58 17.68
C GLY A 112 8.86 -5.01 16.74
N PRO A 113 9.28 -4.51 15.56
CA PRO A 113 8.35 -3.94 14.59
C PRO A 113 7.44 -5.02 13.99
N LEU A 114 6.13 -4.76 13.98
CA LEU A 114 5.15 -5.66 13.37
C LEU A 114 5.34 -5.73 11.86
N THR A 115 5.11 -6.90 11.27
CA THR A 115 4.93 -7.02 9.83
C THR A 115 3.57 -6.42 9.42
N PHE A 116 3.39 -6.13 8.14
CA PHE A 116 2.12 -5.62 7.61
C PHE A 116 0.96 -6.58 7.92
N GLY A 117 1.15 -7.88 7.66
CA GLY A 117 0.15 -8.91 7.97
C GLY A 117 -0.20 -8.99 9.45
N GLN A 118 0.80 -8.89 10.34
CA GLN A 118 0.55 -8.85 11.80
C GLN A 118 -0.26 -7.62 12.21
N ALA A 119 0.07 -6.44 11.66
CA ALA A 119 -0.68 -5.21 11.94
C ALA A 119 -2.13 -5.30 11.45
N CYS A 120 -2.36 -5.86 10.26
CA CYS A 120 -3.69 -6.12 9.72
C CYS A 120 -4.45 -7.15 10.56
N GLY A 121 -3.81 -8.26 10.93
CA GLY A 121 -4.42 -9.31 11.76
C GLY A 121 -4.85 -8.79 13.13
N LEU A 122 -3.97 -8.07 13.85
CA LEU A 122 -4.32 -7.42 15.12
C LEU A 122 -5.45 -6.40 14.97
N SER A 123 -5.55 -5.79 13.82
CA SER A 123 -6.58 -4.81 13.48
C SER A 123 -7.84 -5.47 12.89
N ARG A 124 -7.88 -6.77 12.69
CA ARG A 124 -8.95 -7.49 11.99
C ARG A 124 -9.29 -6.81 10.66
N ILE A 125 -8.27 -6.57 9.85
CA ILE A 125 -8.40 -5.99 8.52
C ILE A 125 -7.95 -7.04 7.52
N LEU A 126 -8.79 -7.30 6.52
CA LEU A 126 -8.43 -8.16 5.38
C LEU A 126 -7.14 -7.64 4.73
N TYR A 127 -6.24 -8.53 4.40
CA TYR A 127 -5.05 -8.28 3.61
C TYR A 127 -4.77 -9.48 2.69
N ALA A 128 -3.96 -9.31 1.66
CA ALA A 128 -3.63 -10.40 0.76
C ALA A 128 -2.71 -11.42 1.44
N PRO A 129 -2.93 -12.73 1.24
CA PRO A 129 -2.03 -13.75 1.74
C PRO A 129 -0.62 -13.53 1.17
N ALA A 130 0.38 -13.58 2.02
CA ALA A 130 1.77 -13.43 1.62
C ALA A 130 2.43 -14.82 1.58
N ASP A 131 2.18 -15.57 0.50
CA ASP A 131 2.99 -16.74 0.17
C ASP A 131 4.06 -16.32 -0.84
N PRO A 132 5.34 -16.24 -0.44
CA PRO A 132 6.42 -15.80 -1.31
C PRO A 132 6.61 -16.70 -2.53
N ASP A 133 6.49 -18.01 -2.35
CA ASP A 133 6.68 -18.99 -3.44
C ASP A 133 5.57 -18.91 -4.47
N GLU A 134 4.31 -18.80 -4.02
CA GLU A 134 3.18 -18.60 -4.93
C GLU A 134 3.31 -17.30 -5.72
N ARG A 135 3.71 -16.20 -5.05
CA ARG A 135 3.89 -14.91 -5.71
C ARG A 135 5.00 -14.95 -6.74
N PHE A 136 6.14 -15.55 -6.40
CA PHE A 136 7.25 -15.72 -7.32
C PHE A 136 6.86 -16.59 -8.52
N ALA A 137 6.19 -17.72 -8.28
CA ALA A 137 5.71 -18.60 -9.33
C ALA A 137 4.68 -17.93 -10.27
N ALA A 138 3.77 -17.12 -9.71
CA ALA A 138 2.81 -16.33 -10.49
C ALA A 138 3.55 -15.32 -11.38
N TRP A 139 4.52 -14.59 -10.81
CA TRP A 139 5.29 -13.60 -11.56
C TRP A 139 6.10 -14.25 -12.71
N CYS A 140 6.76 -15.38 -12.45
CA CYS A 140 7.50 -16.12 -13.49
C CYS A 140 6.60 -16.60 -14.64
N ARG A 141 5.32 -16.89 -14.36
CA ARG A 141 4.33 -17.26 -15.38
C ARG A 141 3.65 -16.07 -16.04
N SER A 142 4.06 -14.83 -15.71
CA SER A 142 3.40 -13.59 -16.14
C SER A 142 1.92 -13.49 -15.73
N ASP A 143 1.52 -14.19 -14.66
CA ASP A 143 0.19 -14.07 -14.03
C ASP A 143 0.19 -12.86 -13.09
N THR A 144 0.35 -11.68 -13.68
CA THR A 144 0.44 -10.43 -12.92
C THR A 144 -0.90 -9.94 -12.42
N ASP A 145 -2.02 -10.38 -12.98
CA ASP A 145 -3.37 -9.98 -12.56
C ASP A 145 -3.65 -10.39 -11.10
N ARG A 146 -3.20 -11.59 -10.72
CA ARG A 146 -3.31 -12.05 -9.33
C ARG A 146 -2.48 -11.20 -8.37
N ILE A 147 -1.26 -10.87 -8.78
CA ILE A 147 -0.35 -10.02 -7.97
C ILE A 147 -0.91 -8.61 -7.86
N ASP A 148 -1.47 -8.09 -8.95
CA ASP A 148 -2.12 -6.78 -8.99
C ASP A 148 -3.33 -6.73 -8.06
N HIS A 149 -4.20 -7.74 -8.11
CA HIS A 149 -5.32 -7.86 -7.19
C HIS A 149 -4.86 -7.85 -5.72
N HIS A 150 -3.81 -8.61 -5.39
CA HIS A 150 -3.24 -8.62 -4.03
C HIS A 150 -2.69 -7.24 -3.62
N ALA A 151 -1.99 -6.55 -4.53
CA ALA A 151 -1.48 -5.20 -4.28
C ALA A 151 -2.62 -4.19 -4.00
N GLN A 152 -3.73 -4.32 -4.71
CA GLN A 152 -4.93 -3.50 -4.51
C GLN A 152 -5.63 -3.82 -3.17
N VAL A 153 -5.72 -5.09 -2.77
CA VAL A 153 -6.22 -5.48 -1.45
C VAL A 153 -5.33 -4.87 -0.36
N ASP A 154 -4.03 -4.99 -0.49
CA ASP A 154 -3.08 -4.48 0.51
C ASP A 154 -3.11 -2.96 0.64
N VAL A 155 -3.27 -2.20 -0.45
CA VAL A 155 -3.33 -0.74 -0.36
C VAL A 155 -4.63 -0.25 0.30
N ILE A 156 -5.74 -0.97 0.12
CA ILE A 156 -6.99 -0.73 0.86
C ILE A 156 -6.78 -1.02 2.35
N ALA A 157 -6.15 -2.15 2.68
CA ALA A 157 -5.82 -2.50 4.06
C ALA A 157 -4.93 -1.44 4.73
N ALA A 158 -3.89 -0.98 4.02
CA ALA A 158 -3.01 0.08 4.50
C ALA A 158 -3.78 1.38 4.79
N PHE A 159 -4.71 1.78 3.92
CA PHE A 159 -5.54 2.95 4.16
C PHE A 159 -6.45 2.79 5.39
N ARG A 160 -7.03 1.60 5.60
CA ARG A 160 -7.80 1.31 6.83
C ARG A 160 -6.94 1.40 8.09
N LEU A 161 -5.68 0.97 8.03
CA LEU A 161 -4.71 1.15 9.13
C LEU A 161 -4.42 2.65 9.38
N VAL A 162 -4.26 3.47 8.32
CA VAL A 162 -4.10 4.93 8.44
C VAL A 162 -5.27 5.53 9.20
N LEU A 163 -6.50 5.23 8.80
CA LEU A 163 -7.70 5.76 9.46
C LEU A 163 -7.75 5.40 10.95
N ARG A 164 -7.39 4.17 11.31
CA ARG A 164 -7.32 3.74 12.73
C ARG A 164 -6.22 4.48 13.48
N ARG A 165 -5.08 4.69 12.87
CA ARG A 165 -3.96 5.42 13.51
C ARG A 165 -4.34 6.87 13.76
N VAL A 166 -4.92 7.53 12.76
CA VAL A 166 -5.40 8.92 12.88
C VAL A 166 -6.47 9.03 13.97
N ALA A 167 -7.43 8.11 14.01
CA ALA A 167 -8.47 8.08 15.05
C ALA A 167 -7.94 7.94 16.49
N ALA A 168 -6.72 7.41 16.65
CA ALA A 168 -6.09 7.21 17.96
C ALA A 168 -5.28 8.43 18.44
N LEU A 169 -5.06 9.46 17.61
CA LEU A 169 -4.22 10.61 17.95
C LEU A 169 -4.91 11.54 18.95
N ASP A 170 -6.07 12.06 18.58
CA ASP A 170 -6.85 12.95 19.45
C ASP A 170 -8.37 12.92 19.10
N PRO A 171 -9.25 13.59 19.89
CA PRO A 171 -10.69 13.58 19.64
C PRO A 171 -11.11 14.25 18.32
N MET A 172 -10.40 15.26 17.83
CA MET A 172 -10.70 15.90 16.54
C MET A 172 -10.34 14.98 15.40
N GLU A 173 -9.15 14.39 15.43
CA GLU A 173 -8.67 13.41 14.46
C GLU A 173 -9.57 12.19 14.39
N ARG A 174 -10.15 11.78 15.53
CA ARG A 174 -11.15 10.69 15.57
C ARG A 174 -12.41 11.05 14.78
N LYS A 175 -12.91 12.29 14.88
CA LYS A 175 -14.07 12.74 14.10
C LYS A 175 -13.76 12.79 12.61
N ILE A 176 -12.60 13.30 12.23
CA ILE A 176 -12.12 13.33 10.83
C ILE A 176 -12.01 11.91 10.28
N SER A 177 -11.38 11.02 11.05
CA SER A 177 -11.26 9.61 10.67
C SER A 177 -12.59 8.91 10.52
N ALA A 178 -13.55 9.18 11.40
CA ALA A 178 -14.91 8.61 11.31
C ALA A 178 -15.63 9.10 10.04
N ALA A 179 -15.58 10.40 9.74
CA ALA A 179 -16.16 10.95 8.51
C ALA A 179 -15.50 10.35 7.26
N MET A 180 -14.17 10.29 7.24
CA MET A 180 -13.41 9.67 6.15
C MET A 180 -13.77 8.18 5.97
N SER A 181 -13.93 7.45 7.08
CA SER A 181 -14.33 6.04 7.06
C SER A 181 -15.73 5.85 6.47
N ALA A 182 -16.68 6.74 6.76
CA ALA A 182 -18.03 6.69 6.19
C ALA A 182 -17.99 6.88 4.65
N HIS A 183 -17.28 7.91 4.17
CA HIS A 183 -17.09 8.14 2.74
C HIS A 183 -16.38 6.97 2.07
N PHE A 184 -15.38 6.41 2.74
CA PHE A 184 -14.61 5.27 2.23
C PHE A 184 -15.47 4.01 2.11
N THR A 185 -16.27 3.70 3.12
CA THR A 185 -17.22 2.56 3.10
C THR A 185 -18.22 2.72 1.95
N THR A 186 -18.78 3.92 1.77
CA THR A 186 -19.68 4.20 0.65
C THR A 186 -19.00 3.94 -0.69
N TRP A 187 -17.76 4.41 -0.85
CA TRP A 187 -17.00 4.16 -2.07
C TRP A 187 -16.68 2.68 -2.28
N LEU A 188 -16.30 1.93 -1.23
CA LEU A 188 -16.05 0.48 -1.32
C LEU A 188 -17.30 -0.25 -1.84
N CYS A 189 -18.48 0.06 -1.28
CA CYS A 189 -19.75 -0.55 -1.69
C CYS A 189 -20.14 -0.22 -3.14
N ALA A 190 -19.82 0.98 -3.62
CA ALA A 190 -20.13 1.42 -4.98
C ALA A 190 -19.07 1.01 -6.03
N SER A 191 -17.90 0.56 -5.59
CA SER A 191 -16.78 0.28 -6.49
C SER A 191 -16.98 -1.04 -7.25
N PRO A 192 -16.76 -1.08 -8.58
CA PRO A 192 -16.73 -2.31 -9.34
C PRO A 192 -15.45 -3.14 -9.10
N ASN A 193 -14.47 -2.59 -8.40
CA ASN A 193 -13.17 -3.20 -8.16
C ASN A 193 -13.29 -4.44 -7.26
N ALA A 194 -12.67 -5.56 -7.66
CA ALA A 194 -12.74 -6.82 -6.93
C ALA A 194 -12.10 -6.74 -5.53
N ALA A 195 -10.99 -6.01 -5.38
CA ALA A 195 -10.34 -5.80 -4.09
C ALA A 195 -11.22 -4.97 -3.14
N ALA A 196 -11.92 -3.95 -3.65
CA ALA A 196 -12.88 -3.18 -2.86
C ALA A 196 -14.03 -4.07 -2.37
N ARG A 197 -14.59 -4.94 -3.23
CA ARG A 197 -15.64 -5.89 -2.84
C ARG A 197 -15.18 -6.88 -1.77
N ALA A 198 -13.95 -7.37 -1.83
CA ALA A 198 -13.40 -8.22 -0.79
C ALA A 198 -13.40 -7.54 0.58
N HIS A 199 -13.05 -6.26 0.63
CA HIS A 199 -13.09 -5.48 1.87
C HIS A 199 -14.52 -5.15 2.35
N VAL A 200 -15.52 -5.07 1.46
CA VAL A 200 -16.94 -4.93 1.87
C VAL A 200 -17.39 -6.18 2.62
N ILE A 201 -17.05 -7.38 2.12
CA ILE A 201 -17.38 -8.64 2.78
C ILE A 201 -16.72 -8.71 4.16
N ASP A 202 -15.45 -8.34 4.27
CA ASP A 202 -14.71 -8.28 5.53
C ASP A 202 -15.34 -7.32 6.55
N LEU A 203 -15.83 -6.16 6.11
CA LEU A 203 -16.54 -5.21 6.98
C LEU A 203 -17.87 -5.79 7.49
N GLY A 204 -18.60 -6.53 6.66
CA GLY A 204 -19.86 -7.19 7.04
C GLY A 204 -19.66 -8.30 8.07
N THR A 205 -18.61 -9.09 7.94
CA THR A 205 -18.27 -10.16 8.89
C THR A 205 -17.76 -9.64 10.22
N ALA A 206 -17.11 -8.47 10.25
CA ALA A 206 -16.63 -7.85 11.47
C ALA A 206 -17.73 -7.18 12.31
N ALA A 207 -18.92 -6.94 11.72
CA ALA A 207 -20.07 -6.29 12.37
C ALA A 207 -21.10 -7.31 12.92
N SER A 208 -20.95 -8.59 12.58
CA SER A 208 -21.78 -9.70 13.07
C SER A 208 -21.10 -10.41 14.25
#